data_5600693d675572752577d45fa7db90b5
#
_entry.id   5600693d675572752577d45fa7db90b5
#
_cell.length_a   1.000
_cell.length_b   1.000
_cell.length_c   1.000
_cell.angle_alpha   90.00
_cell.angle_beta   90.00
_cell.angle_gamma   90.00
#
_symmetry.space_group_name_H-M   'P 1'
#
loop_
_entity.id
_entity.type
_entity.pdbx_description
1 polymer ?
#
loop_
_entity_poly.entity_id
_entity_poly.type
_entity_poly.pdbx_seq_one_letter_code
_entity_poly.pdbx_strand_id
1 'polypeptide(L)'
;MMSRLISFFTESGKVLISPDELFYLKSQSRDYNGIISAIFYSAFLGLIIGLLTGESIVIVFLVIGAIIVTLLFKVIQAIFIYIFSRILGGKGSYRSTLNLISYSSVLDVFLILGLALTSINNMVIMPLILLVIPWRMVINITAVNTEFEIGFGKSFLATYGILILILTVIVGLL
;
A
#
# COMPACT_ATOMS: atom_id res chain seq x y z
N MET A 1 -23.12 7.32 10.75
CA MET A 1 -22.57 6.46 9.67
C MET A 1 -21.98 7.29 8.53
N MET A 2 -22.69 8.28 8.00
CA MET A 2 -22.25 9.13 6.90
C MET A 2 -20.94 9.92 7.20
N SER A 3 -20.75 10.40 8.44
CA SER A 3 -19.50 11.10 8.83
C SER A 3 -18.25 10.21 8.77
N ARG A 4 -18.36 8.92 9.08
CA ARG A 4 -17.21 7.99 8.99
C ARG A 4 -16.83 7.65 7.55
N LEU A 5 -17.79 7.56 6.64
CA LEU A 5 -17.51 7.36 5.21
C LEU A 5 -16.83 8.58 4.62
N ILE A 6 -17.33 9.77 4.95
CA ILE A 6 -16.71 11.03 4.49
C ILE A 6 -15.26 11.13 5.00
N SER A 7 -15.01 10.84 6.29
CA SER A 7 -13.64 10.86 6.83
C SER A 7 -12.73 9.84 6.14
N PHE A 8 -13.22 8.63 5.85
CA PHE A 8 -12.47 7.60 5.13
C PHE A 8 -12.01 8.07 3.73
N PHE A 9 -12.93 8.63 2.93
CA PHE A 9 -12.57 9.12 1.59
C PHE A 9 -11.70 10.39 1.65
N THR A 10 -11.90 11.24 2.64
CA THR A 10 -11.02 12.40 2.88
C THR A 10 -9.60 11.95 3.22
N GLU A 11 -9.44 10.95 4.09
CA GLU A 11 -8.14 10.37 4.42
C GLU A 11 -7.50 9.70 3.20
N SER A 12 -8.27 8.95 2.40
CA SER A 12 -7.79 8.37 1.15
C SER A 12 -7.28 9.43 0.16
N GLY A 13 -7.98 10.56 0.06
CA GLY A 13 -7.53 11.70 -0.75
C GLY A 13 -6.25 12.34 -0.20
N LYS A 14 -6.16 12.52 1.14
CA LYS A 14 -4.97 13.08 1.80
C LYS A 14 -3.73 12.22 1.60
N VAL A 15 -3.84 10.88 1.63
CA VAL A 15 -2.70 9.99 1.32
C VAL A 15 -2.09 10.28 -0.04
N LEU A 16 -2.92 10.65 -1.02
CA LEU A 16 -2.46 10.91 -2.39
C LEU A 16 -1.77 12.27 -2.55
N ILE A 17 -2.19 13.27 -1.77
CA ILE A 17 -1.76 14.67 -1.95
C ILE A 17 -0.72 15.08 -0.91
N SER A 18 -0.93 14.72 0.37
CA SER A 18 -0.10 15.12 1.51
C SER A 18 0.00 13.98 2.52
N PRO A 19 0.72 12.87 2.17
CA PRO A 19 0.83 11.69 3.03
C PRO A 19 1.52 11.97 4.37
N ASP A 20 2.46 12.91 4.41
CA ASP A 20 3.18 13.33 5.61
C ASP A 20 2.25 13.92 6.68
N GLU A 21 1.37 14.85 6.30
CA GLU A 21 0.37 15.44 7.20
C GLU A 21 -0.57 14.38 7.78
N LEU A 22 -1.09 13.50 6.90
CA LEU A 22 -1.98 12.44 7.34
C LEU A 22 -1.26 11.47 8.29
N PHE A 23 -0.05 11.03 7.96
CA PHE A 23 0.66 10.04 8.74
C PHE A 23 1.10 10.60 10.09
N TYR A 24 1.47 11.87 10.18
CA TYR A 24 1.73 12.54 11.45
C TYR A 24 0.51 12.48 12.38
N LEU A 25 -0.68 12.77 11.88
CA LEU A 25 -1.93 12.68 12.65
C LEU A 25 -2.27 11.23 13.02
N LYS A 26 -2.00 10.27 12.13
CA LYS A 26 -2.36 8.86 12.30
C LYS A 26 -1.36 8.08 13.17
N SER A 27 -0.09 8.47 13.22
CA SER A 27 0.88 7.87 14.13
C SER A 27 0.52 8.11 15.61
N GLN A 28 -0.20 9.20 15.89
CA GLN A 28 -0.70 9.54 17.22
C GLN A 28 -2.06 8.89 17.54
N SER A 29 -2.79 8.43 16.54
CA SER A 29 -4.10 7.79 16.71
C SER A 29 -3.98 6.27 16.77
N ARG A 30 -4.91 5.63 17.50
CA ARG A 30 -4.99 4.16 17.57
C ARG A 30 -6.10 3.61 16.69
N ASP A 31 -6.33 4.21 15.53
CA ASP A 31 -7.32 3.69 14.59
C ASP A 31 -6.74 2.60 13.67
N TYR A 32 -7.59 2.00 12.85
CA TYR A 32 -7.25 0.96 11.88
C TYR A 32 -7.65 1.34 10.45
N ASN A 33 -7.83 2.64 10.20
CA ASN A 33 -8.35 3.13 8.92
C ASN A 33 -7.45 2.75 7.74
N GLY A 34 -6.13 2.66 7.93
CA GLY A 34 -5.21 2.17 6.91
C GLY A 34 -5.47 0.71 6.53
N ILE A 35 -5.66 -0.16 7.54
CA ILE A 35 -5.98 -1.58 7.29
C ILE A 35 -7.35 -1.70 6.61
N ILE A 36 -8.33 -0.90 7.03
CA ILE A 36 -9.64 -0.84 6.36
C ILE A 36 -9.49 -0.39 4.91
N SER A 37 -8.62 0.59 4.64
CA SER A 37 -8.29 1.00 3.26
C SER A 37 -7.71 -0.15 2.44
N ALA A 38 -6.78 -0.93 2.99
CA ALA A 38 -6.23 -2.08 2.29
C ALA A 38 -7.31 -3.12 1.94
N ILE A 39 -8.21 -3.42 2.88
CA ILE A 39 -9.34 -4.34 2.64
C ILE A 39 -10.26 -3.79 1.56
N PHE A 40 -10.64 -2.52 1.66
CA PHE A 40 -11.59 -1.90 0.73
C PHE A 40 -11.06 -1.87 -0.71
N TYR A 41 -9.84 -1.35 -0.91
CA TYR A 41 -9.26 -1.22 -2.25
C TYR A 41 -8.87 -2.56 -2.86
N SER A 42 -8.40 -3.53 -2.05
CA SER A 42 -8.13 -4.88 -2.56
C SER A 42 -9.41 -5.64 -2.92
N ALA A 43 -10.50 -5.48 -2.14
CA ALA A 43 -11.79 -6.05 -2.49
C ALA A 43 -12.30 -5.49 -3.82
N PHE A 44 -12.17 -4.18 -4.00
CA PHE A 44 -12.61 -3.50 -5.23
C PHE A 44 -11.75 -3.90 -6.44
N LEU A 45 -10.44 -4.06 -6.26
CA LEU A 45 -9.54 -4.59 -7.29
C LEU A 45 -9.92 -6.02 -7.68
N GLY A 46 -10.14 -6.90 -6.69
CA GLY A 46 -10.59 -8.28 -6.91
C GLY A 46 -11.94 -8.34 -7.63
N LEU A 47 -12.87 -7.43 -7.29
CA LEU A 47 -14.17 -7.30 -7.97
C LEU A 47 -14.01 -6.96 -9.46
N ILE A 48 -13.21 -5.95 -9.78
CA ILE A 48 -13.00 -5.55 -11.18
C ILE A 48 -12.33 -6.66 -11.98
N ILE A 49 -11.28 -7.30 -11.44
CA ILE A 49 -10.64 -8.44 -12.11
C ILE A 49 -11.65 -9.58 -12.31
N GLY A 50 -12.47 -9.86 -11.30
CA GLY A 50 -13.50 -10.89 -11.38
C GLY A 50 -14.57 -10.60 -12.42
N LEU A 51 -15.03 -9.35 -12.52
CA LEU A 51 -16.00 -8.94 -13.55
C LEU A 51 -15.47 -9.13 -14.98
N LEU A 52 -14.17 -9.01 -15.19
CA LEU A 52 -13.55 -9.28 -16.49
C LEU A 52 -13.59 -10.76 -16.89
N THR A 53 -13.75 -11.69 -15.93
CA THR A 53 -13.89 -13.13 -16.22
C THR A 53 -15.31 -13.54 -16.61
N GLY A 54 -16.32 -12.73 -16.23
CA GLY A 54 -17.73 -13.00 -16.51
C GLY A 54 -18.40 -14.10 -15.68
N GLU A 55 -17.67 -14.74 -14.77
CA GLU A 55 -18.17 -15.86 -13.97
C GLU A 55 -18.42 -15.47 -12.51
N SER A 56 -19.65 -15.55 -12.03
CA SER A 56 -20.05 -15.08 -10.69
C SER A 56 -19.29 -15.78 -9.54
N ILE A 57 -18.99 -17.06 -9.66
CA ILE A 57 -18.24 -17.81 -8.65
C ILE A 57 -16.79 -17.33 -8.59
N VAL A 58 -16.16 -17.07 -9.74
CA VAL A 58 -14.79 -16.57 -9.85
C VAL A 58 -14.67 -15.18 -9.24
N ILE A 59 -15.69 -14.33 -9.40
CA ILE A 59 -15.72 -12.99 -8.76
C ILE A 59 -15.54 -13.11 -7.24
N VAL A 60 -16.33 -13.98 -6.59
CA VAL A 60 -16.26 -14.15 -5.14
C VAL A 60 -14.87 -14.63 -4.69
N PHE A 61 -14.30 -15.63 -5.38
CA PHE A 61 -12.96 -16.14 -5.08
C PHE A 61 -11.88 -15.06 -5.28
N LEU A 62 -11.98 -14.25 -6.32
CA LEU A 62 -11.01 -13.18 -6.58
C LEU A 62 -11.11 -12.05 -5.57
N VAL A 63 -12.30 -11.66 -5.12
CA VAL A 63 -12.48 -10.66 -4.07
C VAL A 63 -11.86 -11.13 -2.76
N ILE A 64 -12.21 -12.34 -2.31
CA ILE A 64 -11.68 -12.91 -1.06
C ILE A 64 -10.16 -13.11 -1.17
N GLY A 65 -9.70 -13.68 -2.28
CA GLY A 65 -8.28 -13.91 -2.56
C GLY A 65 -7.47 -12.61 -2.56
N ALA A 66 -7.96 -11.56 -3.21
CA ALA A 66 -7.30 -10.26 -3.25
C ALA A 66 -7.16 -9.66 -1.84
N ILE A 67 -8.19 -9.75 -0.99
CA ILE A 67 -8.13 -9.28 0.39
C ILE A 67 -7.06 -10.06 1.17
N ILE A 68 -7.11 -11.39 1.12
CA ILE A 68 -6.19 -12.26 1.88
C ILE A 68 -4.75 -12.00 1.43
N VAL A 69 -4.48 -12.02 0.14
CA VAL A 69 -3.14 -11.81 -0.42
C VAL A 69 -2.60 -10.42 -0.04
N THR A 70 -3.43 -9.38 -0.18
CA THR A 70 -3.03 -8.01 0.20
C THR A 70 -2.70 -7.92 1.68
N LEU A 71 -3.54 -8.45 2.56
CA LEU A 71 -3.31 -8.40 4.01
C LEU A 71 -2.07 -9.19 4.41
N LEU A 72 -1.87 -10.40 3.87
CA LEU A 72 -0.67 -11.20 4.12
C LEU A 72 0.59 -10.46 3.67
N PHE A 73 0.57 -9.86 2.47
CA PHE A 73 1.68 -9.09 1.96
C PHE A 73 1.99 -7.87 2.85
N LYS A 74 0.97 -7.13 3.30
CA LYS A 74 1.13 -5.99 4.21
C LYS A 74 1.68 -6.40 5.57
N VAL A 75 1.21 -7.52 6.12
CA VAL A 75 1.73 -8.07 7.40
C VAL A 75 3.21 -8.43 7.26
N ILE A 76 3.59 -9.17 6.23
CA ILE A 76 4.98 -9.54 5.97
C ILE A 76 5.84 -8.28 5.78
N GLN A 77 5.39 -7.35 4.94
CA GLN A 77 6.08 -6.08 4.71
C GLN A 77 6.28 -5.30 6.01
N ALA A 78 5.23 -5.20 6.85
CA ALA A 78 5.30 -4.51 8.13
C ALA A 78 6.30 -5.14 9.10
N ILE A 79 6.40 -6.48 9.13
CA ILE A 79 7.38 -7.20 9.96
C ILE A 79 8.80 -6.82 9.55
N PHE A 80 9.12 -6.88 8.26
CA PHE A 80 10.44 -6.51 7.76
C PHE A 80 10.76 -5.05 8.05
N ILE A 81 9.86 -4.13 7.71
CA ILE A 81 10.05 -2.70 7.97
C ILE A 81 10.27 -2.46 9.46
N TYR A 82 9.46 -3.06 10.34
CA TYR A 82 9.60 -2.90 11.79
C TYR A 82 10.98 -3.35 12.27
N ILE A 83 11.43 -4.56 11.88
CA ILE A 83 12.73 -5.11 12.30
C ILE A 83 13.87 -4.20 11.82
N PHE A 84 13.89 -3.82 10.54
CA PHE A 84 14.96 -2.98 9.99
C PHE A 84 14.95 -1.56 10.56
N SER A 85 13.77 -0.96 10.73
CA SER A 85 13.66 0.35 11.36
C SER A 85 14.16 0.34 12.81
N ARG A 86 13.90 -0.74 13.56
CA ARG A 86 14.44 -0.91 14.93
C ARG A 86 15.95 -1.06 14.94
N ILE A 87 16.54 -1.81 14.02
CA ILE A 87 18.00 -1.93 13.85
C ILE A 87 18.63 -0.57 13.52
N LEU A 88 17.96 0.27 12.72
CA LEU A 88 18.41 1.60 12.33
C LEU A 88 18.19 2.69 13.42
N GLY A 89 17.68 2.29 14.60
CA GLY A 89 17.52 3.15 15.77
C GLY A 89 16.14 3.79 15.92
N GLY A 90 15.16 3.38 15.14
CA GLY A 90 13.78 3.88 15.22
C GLY A 90 13.02 3.40 16.45
N LYS A 91 12.03 4.19 16.91
CA LYS A 91 11.24 3.90 18.12
C LYS A 91 9.77 3.54 17.84
N GLY A 92 9.37 3.47 16.60
CA GLY A 92 7.99 3.18 16.18
C GLY A 92 7.47 1.80 16.61
N SER A 93 6.18 1.57 16.41
CA SER A 93 5.48 0.34 16.75
C SER A 93 5.08 -0.47 15.52
N TYR A 94 5.07 -1.79 15.62
CA TYR A 94 4.64 -2.70 14.55
C TYR A 94 3.20 -2.41 14.09
N ARG A 95 2.28 -2.20 15.04
CA ARG A 95 0.86 -1.98 14.76
C ARG A 95 0.63 -0.69 13.97
N SER A 96 1.28 0.39 14.39
CA SER A 96 1.19 1.67 13.67
C SER A 96 1.84 1.54 12.29
N THR A 97 3.01 0.89 12.19
CA THR A 97 3.66 0.60 10.90
C THR A 97 2.71 -0.09 9.93
N LEU A 98 2.09 -1.21 10.37
CA LEU A 98 1.13 -1.96 9.56
C LEU A 98 -0.03 -1.06 9.09
N ASN A 99 -0.60 -0.27 10.01
CA ASN A 99 -1.70 0.64 9.68
C ASN A 99 -1.26 1.69 8.65
N LEU A 100 -0.13 2.36 8.87
CA LEU A 100 0.34 3.44 7.99
C LEU A 100 0.72 2.95 6.58
N ILE A 101 1.48 1.85 6.46
CA ILE A 101 1.83 1.31 5.12
C ILE A 101 0.61 0.76 4.37
N SER A 102 -0.43 0.36 5.09
CA SER A 102 -1.67 -0.15 4.48
C SER A 102 -2.43 0.93 3.72
N TYR A 103 -2.27 2.21 4.06
CA TYR A 103 -2.82 3.32 3.29
C TYR A 103 -2.31 3.38 1.84
N SER A 104 -1.12 2.82 1.55
CA SER A 104 -0.63 2.79 0.16
C SER A 104 -1.51 1.98 -0.80
N SER A 105 -2.44 1.16 -0.27
CA SER A 105 -3.44 0.46 -1.08
C SER A 105 -4.48 1.39 -1.73
N VAL A 106 -4.58 2.64 -1.26
CA VAL A 106 -5.39 3.68 -1.94
C VAL A 106 -4.96 3.86 -3.40
N LEU A 107 -3.67 3.64 -3.70
CA LEU A 107 -3.15 3.71 -5.07
C LEU A 107 -3.72 2.62 -5.99
N ASP A 108 -4.32 1.56 -5.46
CA ASP A 108 -4.94 0.52 -6.27
C ASP A 108 -6.13 1.07 -7.07
N VAL A 109 -6.70 2.24 -6.68
CA VAL A 109 -7.72 2.93 -7.48
C VAL A 109 -7.23 3.26 -8.90
N PHE A 110 -5.96 3.62 -9.06
CA PHE A 110 -5.39 3.89 -10.38
C PHE A 110 -5.20 2.62 -11.20
N LEU A 111 -4.85 1.50 -10.55
CA LEU A 111 -4.79 0.18 -11.20
C LEU A 111 -6.18 -0.29 -11.62
N ILE A 112 -7.19 -0.07 -10.78
CA ILE A 112 -8.60 -0.36 -11.07
C ILE A 112 -9.06 0.43 -12.30
N LEU A 113 -8.78 1.74 -12.34
CA LEU A 113 -9.08 2.58 -13.50
C LEU A 113 -8.33 2.11 -14.74
N GLY A 114 -7.04 1.75 -14.60
CA GLY A 114 -6.25 1.19 -15.69
C GLY A 114 -6.86 -0.08 -16.27
N LEU A 115 -7.24 -1.03 -15.41
CA LEU A 115 -7.88 -2.28 -15.83
C LEU A 115 -9.23 -2.02 -16.50
N ALA A 116 -10.06 -1.12 -15.99
CA ALA A 116 -11.33 -0.76 -16.60
C ALA A 116 -11.14 -0.15 -18.02
N LEU A 117 -10.06 0.59 -18.21
CA LEU A 117 -9.73 1.23 -19.50
C LEU A 117 -9.03 0.30 -20.50
N THR A 118 -8.55 -0.88 -20.08
CA THR A 118 -7.90 -1.85 -21.00
C THR A 118 -8.85 -2.35 -22.08
N SER A 119 -10.16 -2.34 -21.84
CA SER A 119 -11.19 -2.65 -22.84
C SER A 119 -11.21 -1.66 -24.01
N ILE A 120 -10.70 -0.43 -23.79
CA ILE A 120 -10.60 0.62 -24.82
C ILE A 120 -9.21 0.60 -25.46
N ASN A 121 -8.15 0.53 -24.64
CA ASN A 121 -6.77 0.50 -25.10
C ASN A 121 -5.86 -0.21 -24.06
N ASN A 122 -5.30 -1.34 -24.44
CA ASN A 122 -4.42 -2.15 -23.59
C ASN A 122 -3.14 -1.41 -23.16
N MET A 123 -2.70 -0.39 -23.87
CA MET A 123 -1.49 0.37 -23.53
C MET A 123 -1.68 1.34 -22.36
N VAL A 124 -2.91 1.63 -21.93
CA VAL A 124 -3.19 2.59 -20.84
C VAL A 124 -2.66 2.10 -19.48
N ILE A 125 -2.58 0.80 -19.26
CA ILE A 125 -2.17 0.25 -17.97
C ILE A 125 -0.68 0.50 -17.67
N MET A 126 0.19 0.49 -18.68
CA MET A 126 1.64 0.65 -18.48
C MET A 126 2.03 2.01 -17.87
N PRO A 127 1.59 3.17 -18.40
CA PRO A 127 1.86 4.46 -17.77
C PRO A 127 1.33 4.56 -16.34
N LEU A 128 0.17 3.94 -16.05
CA LEU A 128 -0.40 3.94 -14.70
C LEU A 128 0.44 3.11 -13.71
N ILE A 129 0.94 1.94 -14.12
CA ILE A 129 1.85 1.15 -13.30
C ILE A 129 3.14 1.93 -13.01
N LEU A 130 3.72 2.59 -14.04
CA LEU A 130 4.94 3.40 -13.90
C LEU A 130 4.73 4.61 -12.98
N LEU A 131 3.52 5.12 -12.85
CA LEU A 131 3.18 6.19 -11.92
C LEU A 131 2.93 5.64 -10.50
N VAL A 132 2.19 4.54 -10.39
CA VAL A 132 1.77 3.96 -9.11
C VAL A 132 2.95 3.42 -8.31
N ILE A 133 3.92 2.76 -8.96
CA ILE A 133 5.05 2.15 -8.26
C ILE A 133 5.90 3.19 -7.52
N PRO A 134 6.44 4.26 -8.16
CA PRO A 134 7.21 5.27 -7.45
C PRO A 134 6.40 5.99 -6.37
N TRP A 135 5.11 6.28 -6.65
CA TRP A 135 4.27 6.96 -5.69
C TRP A 135 3.99 6.10 -4.46
N ARG A 136 3.80 4.79 -4.64
CA ARG A 136 3.69 3.83 -3.53
C ARG A 136 4.97 3.77 -2.71
N MET A 137 6.14 3.89 -3.36
CA MET A 137 7.42 3.97 -2.64
C MET A 137 7.48 5.22 -1.77
N VAL A 138 7.11 6.37 -2.30
CA VAL A 138 7.08 7.64 -1.55
C VAL A 138 6.16 7.51 -0.33
N ILE A 139 4.93 7.03 -0.51
CA ILE A 139 3.96 6.85 0.58
C ILE A 139 4.52 5.93 1.68
N ASN A 140 5.08 4.78 1.31
CA ASN A 140 5.63 3.83 2.29
C ASN A 140 6.83 4.40 3.03
N ILE A 141 7.75 5.10 2.34
CA ILE A 141 8.92 5.74 2.96
C ILE A 141 8.47 6.83 3.93
N THR A 142 7.51 7.65 3.53
CA THR A 142 6.94 8.71 4.38
C THR A 142 6.28 8.11 5.62
N ALA A 143 5.51 7.03 5.47
CA ALA A 143 4.89 6.32 6.59
C ALA A 143 5.93 5.84 7.61
N VAL A 144 7.02 5.23 7.13
CA VAL A 144 8.11 4.72 7.98
C VAL A 144 8.88 5.87 8.62
N ASN A 145 9.16 6.94 7.86
CA ASN A 145 9.85 8.10 8.42
C ASN A 145 9.04 8.77 9.53
N THR A 146 7.74 8.91 9.35
CA THR A 146 6.85 9.51 10.35
C THR A 146 6.73 8.64 11.60
N GLU A 147 6.62 7.31 11.45
CA GLU A 147 6.46 6.40 12.59
C GLU A 147 7.74 6.21 13.40
N PHE A 148 8.89 6.14 12.73
CA PHE A 148 10.16 5.78 13.38
C PHE A 148 11.11 6.96 13.59
N GLU A 149 10.87 8.11 12.96
CA GLU A 149 11.67 9.34 13.04
C GLU A 149 13.17 9.13 12.73
N ILE A 150 13.47 8.22 11.79
CA ILE A 150 14.87 7.84 11.45
C ILE A 150 15.45 8.59 10.25
N GLY A 151 14.67 9.48 9.63
CA GLY A 151 15.03 10.21 8.42
C GLY A 151 14.77 9.41 7.14
N PHE A 152 14.53 10.12 6.03
CA PHE A 152 14.10 9.52 4.75
C PHE A 152 15.08 8.46 4.20
N GLY A 153 16.39 8.68 4.29
CA GLY A 153 17.39 7.73 3.79
C GLY A 153 17.35 6.39 4.52
N LYS A 154 17.27 6.41 5.86
CA LYS A 154 17.13 5.17 6.65
C LYS A 154 15.77 4.53 6.45
N SER A 155 14.71 5.33 6.30
CA SER A 155 13.36 4.83 6.01
C SER A 155 13.28 4.13 4.66
N PHE A 156 13.97 4.67 3.64
CA PHE A 156 14.13 3.99 2.35
C PHE A 156 14.83 2.64 2.50
N LEU A 157 15.95 2.59 3.23
CA LEU A 157 16.68 1.34 3.48
C LEU A 157 15.84 0.34 4.28
N ALA A 158 15.10 0.79 5.29
CA ALA A 158 14.22 -0.08 6.08
C ALA A 158 13.08 -0.67 5.25
N THR A 159 12.56 0.10 4.28
CA THR A 159 11.40 -0.31 3.46
C THR A 159 11.81 -1.17 2.26
N TYR A 160 12.91 -0.83 1.60
CA TYR A 160 13.31 -1.42 0.31
C TYR A 160 14.72 -2.01 0.28
N GLY A 161 15.52 -1.83 1.34
CA GLY A 161 16.92 -2.29 1.38
C GLY A 161 17.06 -3.79 1.13
N ILE A 162 16.19 -4.61 1.69
CA ILE A 162 16.17 -6.06 1.46
C ILE A 162 15.88 -6.40 0.00
N LEU A 163 14.92 -5.71 -0.62
CA LEU A 163 14.56 -5.92 -2.02
C LEU A 163 15.73 -5.58 -2.94
N ILE A 164 16.39 -4.45 -2.66
CA ILE A 164 17.57 -4.02 -3.41
C ILE A 164 18.70 -5.04 -3.25
N LEU A 165 18.94 -5.52 -2.03
CA LEU A 165 19.97 -6.53 -1.77
C LEU A 165 19.69 -7.83 -2.53
N ILE A 166 18.46 -8.32 -2.50
CA ILE A 166 18.05 -9.54 -3.25
C ILE A 166 18.26 -9.32 -4.75
N LEU A 167 17.81 -8.19 -5.29
CA LEU A 167 18.00 -7.88 -6.72
C LEU A 167 19.47 -7.80 -7.10
N THR A 168 20.31 -7.17 -6.26
CA THR A 168 21.74 -7.08 -6.49
C THR A 168 22.41 -8.45 -6.52
N VAL A 169 22.02 -9.34 -5.58
CA VAL A 169 22.54 -10.72 -5.55
C VAL A 169 22.11 -11.49 -6.80
N ILE A 170 20.84 -11.39 -7.20
CA ILE A 170 20.34 -12.10 -8.41
C ILE A 170 21.09 -11.60 -9.66
N VAL A 171 21.22 -10.29 -9.83
CA VAL A 171 21.93 -9.71 -10.99
C VAL A 171 23.43 -10.03 -10.96
N GLY A 172 24.05 -10.14 -9.77
CA GLY A 172 25.46 -10.52 -9.64
C GLY A 172 25.74 -12.00 -9.86
N LEU A 173 24.71 -12.86 -9.87
CA LEU A 173 24.80 -14.30 -10.14
C LEU A 173 24.47 -14.67 -11.60
N LEU A 174 23.96 -13.73 -12.39
CA LEU A 174 23.67 -13.88 -13.84
C LEU A 174 24.83 -13.40 -14.69
#